data_de0d32b8650ddd89cee38b3825402ee5
#
_entry.id   de0d32b8650ddd89cee38b3825402ee5
#
_cell.length_a   1.000
_cell.length_b   1.000
_cell.length_c   1.000
_cell.angle_alpha   90.00
_cell.angle_beta   90.00
_cell.angle_gamma   90.00
#
_symmetry.space_group_name_H-M   'P 1'
#
loop_
_entity.id
_entity.type
_entity.pdbx_description
1 polymer ?
#
loop_
_entity_poly.entity_id
_entity_poly.type
_entity_poly.pdbx_seq_one_letter_code
_entity_poly.pdbx_strand_id
1 'polypeptide(L)'
;MKMGERADLHVRTSTSVGKLDPEDVVRVAGEKGLRAIAVVEHDTVEGVQEAVSAAEAFGVEVIPAVELIYEEGMRNAHIIGYFIDHHKRRLLSEIGRAQMIRAERANKVLEKLQRLGIKITYEDVLQEVGDSSTIDMTHIAGHLVMVRAVRTMREAFEKYLGPGKPAHVKVEQRALPIIIDLIHDAGGVAALAHPKFGQAEEFIPRLVKEGLKAIEVYHPTHTPLEVKRFSEIAKKYNLLKVGGTDSNHGSVGDVTVPYRTVERLRKFVKQSL
;
A
#
# COMPACT_ATOMS: atom_id res chain seq x y z
N MET A 1 -13.09 18.08 -15.22
CA MET A 1 -11.70 18.57 -15.46
C MET A 1 -11.34 18.29 -16.91
N LYS A 2 -10.53 19.15 -17.53
CA LYS A 2 -10.03 18.89 -18.90
C LYS A 2 -9.12 17.64 -18.90
N MET A 3 -9.06 16.94 -20.04
CA MET A 3 -8.07 15.87 -20.24
C MET A 3 -6.67 16.43 -19.97
N GLY A 4 -5.80 15.65 -19.35
CA GLY A 4 -4.45 16.09 -18.97
C GLY A 4 -4.33 16.94 -17.69
N GLU A 5 -5.40 17.12 -16.92
CA GLU A 5 -5.37 17.84 -15.62
C GLU A 5 -5.60 16.93 -14.41
N ARG A 6 -5.59 15.61 -14.62
CA ARG A 6 -5.87 14.61 -13.57
C ARG A 6 -4.69 13.68 -13.35
N ALA A 7 -4.56 13.20 -12.12
CA ALA A 7 -3.60 12.18 -11.74
C ALA A 7 -4.29 11.12 -10.85
N ASP A 8 -3.89 9.85 -11.02
CA ASP A 8 -4.22 8.76 -10.12
C ASP A 8 -2.96 8.43 -9.31
N LEU A 9 -3.00 8.69 -8.00
CA LEU A 9 -1.82 8.61 -7.14
C LEU A 9 -1.74 7.30 -6.34
N HIS A 10 -2.52 6.29 -6.72
CA HIS A 10 -2.45 4.98 -6.09
C HIS A 10 -2.82 3.89 -7.11
N VAL A 11 -1.86 3.49 -7.91
CA VAL A 11 -2.04 2.46 -8.94
C VAL A 11 -1.09 1.30 -8.66
N ARG A 12 -1.58 0.08 -8.74
CA ARG A 12 -0.80 -1.16 -8.58
C ARG A 12 -0.66 -1.89 -9.90
N THR A 13 0.40 -2.66 -10.01
CA THR A 13 0.65 -3.53 -11.15
C THR A 13 0.61 -5.01 -10.76
N SER A 14 0.73 -5.90 -11.73
CA SER A 14 0.81 -7.35 -11.51
C SER A 14 2.04 -7.79 -10.70
N THR A 15 3.03 -6.91 -10.50
CA THR A 15 4.20 -7.20 -9.66
C THR A 15 3.91 -7.21 -8.16
N SER A 16 2.71 -6.74 -7.74
CA SER A 16 2.22 -6.95 -6.38
C SER A 16 0.81 -7.55 -6.39
N VAL A 17 -0.22 -6.74 -6.34
CA VAL A 17 -1.61 -7.21 -6.22
C VAL A 17 -2.55 -6.63 -7.29
N GLY A 18 -2.00 -5.89 -8.25
CA GLY A 18 -2.72 -5.39 -9.42
C GLY A 18 -2.93 -6.48 -10.47
N LYS A 19 -3.70 -6.16 -11.51
CA LYS A 19 -4.07 -7.12 -12.57
C LYS A 19 -3.39 -6.86 -13.89
N LEU A 20 -2.83 -5.68 -14.07
CA LEU A 20 -2.21 -5.25 -15.32
C LEU A 20 -0.69 -5.17 -15.16
N ASP A 21 0.03 -5.52 -16.19
CA ASP A 21 1.48 -5.34 -16.22
C ASP A 21 1.86 -3.86 -16.14
N PRO A 22 3.07 -3.53 -15.69
CA PRO A 22 3.49 -2.14 -15.49
C PRO A 22 3.33 -1.26 -16.74
N GLU A 23 3.67 -1.76 -17.93
CA GLU A 23 3.49 -1.04 -19.19
C GLU A 23 2.01 -0.84 -19.52
N ASP A 24 1.17 -1.85 -19.34
CA ASP A 24 -0.27 -1.79 -19.59
C ASP A 24 -0.97 -0.78 -18.69
N VAL A 25 -0.56 -0.67 -17.43
CA VAL A 25 -1.05 0.35 -16.50
C VAL A 25 -0.80 1.76 -17.04
N VAL A 26 0.39 2.02 -17.56
CA VAL A 26 0.75 3.32 -18.15
C VAL A 26 -0.02 3.58 -19.42
N ARG A 27 -0.16 2.57 -20.30
CA ARG A 27 -0.97 2.65 -21.52
C ARG A 27 -2.42 3.01 -21.22
N VAL A 28 -3.07 2.30 -20.28
CA VAL A 28 -4.45 2.57 -19.85
C VAL A 28 -4.59 3.97 -19.27
N ALA A 29 -3.62 4.45 -18.51
CA ALA A 29 -3.61 5.81 -17.98
C ALA A 29 -3.58 6.86 -19.13
N GLY A 30 -2.75 6.63 -20.15
CA GLY A 30 -2.69 7.47 -21.34
C GLY A 30 -4.01 7.48 -22.12
N GLU A 31 -4.60 6.31 -22.38
CA GLU A 31 -5.90 6.16 -23.04
C GLU A 31 -7.02 6.89 -22.30
N LYS A 32 -6.99 6.91 -20.95
CA LYS A 32 -7.93 7.65 -20.11
C LYS A 32 -7.60 9.14 -19.98
N GLY A 33 -6.54 9.61 -20.62
CA GLY A 33 -6.12 11.02 -20.62
C GLY A 33 -5.65 11.52 -19.26
N LEU A 34 -5.05 10.63 -18.44
CA LEU A 34 -4.38 11.02 -17.21
C LEU A 34 -3.04 11.68 -17.54
N ARG A 35 -2.69 12.73 -16.81
CA ARG A 35 -1.40 13.39 -16.94
C ARG A 35 -0.31 12.70 -16.13
N ALA A 36 -0.68 12.11 -15.00
CA ALA A 36 0.25 11.38 -14.14
C ALA A 36 -0.43 10.21 -13.44
N ILE A 37 0.36 9.19 -13.13
CA ILE A 37 0.02 8.12 -12.19
C ILE A 37 1.16 7.94 -11.18
N ALA A 38 0.85 7.50 -9.97
CA ALA A 38 1.86 6.94 -9.07
C ALA A 38 1.73 5.41 -9.06
N VAL A 39 2.80 4.72 -9.43
CA VAL A 39 2.89 3.27 -9.30
C VAL A 39 3.33 2.97 -7.88
N VAL A 40 2.39 2.41 -7.12
CA VAL A 40 2.49 2.21 -5.66
C VAL A 40 2.41 0.72 -5.39
N GLU A 41 3.55 0.06 -5.30
CA GLU A 41 3.62 -1.35 -5.02
C GLU A 41 3.70 -1.62 -3.51
N HIS A 42 3.11 -2.73 -3.08
CA HIS A 42 2.97 -3.10 -1.69
C HIS A 42 4.22 -3.84 -1.18
N ASP A 43 5.04 -3.15 -0.36
CA ASP A 43 6.33 -3.65 0.13
C ASP A 43 7.25 -4.23 -0.95
N THR A 44 7.18 -3.64 -2.15
CA THR A 44 8.11 -3.88 -3.26
C THR A 44 8.24 -2.63 -4.12
N VAL A 45 9.25 -2.58 -4.97
CA VAL A 45 9.44 -1.57 -6.01
C VAL A 45 9.59 -2.22 -7.39
N GLU A 46 9.34 -3.51 -7.48
CA GLU A 46 9.28 -4.23 -8.74
C GLU A 46 8.20 -3.63 -9.64
N GLY A 47 8.43 -3.59 -10.95
CA GLY A 47 7.52 -2.97 -11.91
C GLY A 47 7.63 -1.43 -12.00
N VAL A 48 8.15 -0.74 -10.97
CA VAL A 48 8.28 0.73 -11.01
C VAL A 48 9.17 1.19 -12.16
N GLN A 49 10.34 0.54 -12.34
CA GLN A 49 11.25 0.89 -13.42
C GLN A 49 10.65 0.66 -14.81
N GLU A 50 9.93 -0.43 -15.00
CA GLU A 50 9.25 -0.75 -16.26
C GLU A 50 8.18 0.29 -16.58
N ALA A 51 7.32 0.62 -15.60
CA ALA A 51 6.30 1.66 -15.75
C ALA A 51 6.93 3.04 -16.07
N VAL A 52 8.04 3.41 -15.39
CA VAL A 52 8.76 4.65 -15.67
C VAL A 52 9.31 4.65 -17.10
N SER A 53 9.83 3.52 -17.58
CA SER A 53 10.36 3.39 -18.95
C SER A 53 9.27 3.53 -20.01
N ALA A 54 8.04 3.10 -19.72
CA ALA A 54 6.90 3.21 -20.62
C ALA A 54 6.29 4.63 -20.68
N ALA A 55 6.61 5.50 -19.73
CA ALA A 55 5.99 6.81 -19.52
C ALA A 55 5.94 7.68 -20.80
N GLU A 56 7.06 7.79 -21.51
CA GLU A 56 7.20 8.63 -22.70
C GLU A 56 6.32 8.15 -23.86
N ALA A 57 6.24 6.84 -24.07
CA ALA A 57 5.48 6.24 -25.17
C ALA A 57 3.98 6.57 -25.09
N PHE A 58 3.45 6.72 -23.87
CA PHE A 58 2.02 6.97 -23.63
C PHE A 58 1.72 8.40 -23.17
N GLY A 59 2.72 9.27 -23.07
CA GLY A 59 2.56 10.68 -22.68
C GLY A 59 2.06 10.87 -21.24
N VAL A 60 2.37 9.93 -20.34
CA VAL A 60 1.95 9.93 -18.94
C VAL A 60 3.18 10.11 -18.05
N GLU A 61 3.12 11.00 -17.08
CA GLU A 61 4.13 11.07 -16.04
C GLU A 61 3.94 9.92 -15.05
N VAL A 62 4.95 9.06 -14.88
CA VAL A 62 4.96 8.01 -13.87
C VAL A 62 5.76 8.48 -12.66
N ILE A 63 5.11 8.47 -11.50
CA ILE A 63 5.70 8.83 -10.21
C ILE A 63 6.15 7.54 -9.53
N PRO A 64 7.46 7.32 -9.31
CA PRO A 64 7.96 6.20 -8.54
C PRO A 64 7.42 6.28 -7.10
N ALA A 65 6.81 5.19 -6.64
CA ALA A 65 6.29 5.14 -5.28
C ALA A 65 6.38 3.73 -4.69
N VAL A 66 6.18 3.63 -3.39
CA VAL A 66 6.10 2.38 -2.65
C VAL A 66 5.10 2.53 -1.51
N GLU A 67 4.37 1.49 -1.17
CA GLU A 67 3.59 1.43 0.05
C GLU A 67 4.28 0.52 1.06
N LEU A 68 4.60 1.06 2.24
CA LEU A 68 5.23 0.36 3.34
C LEU A 68 4.24 0.18 4.49
N ILE A 69 4.23 -1.02 5.10
CA ILE A 69 3.31 -1.35 6.18
C ILE A 69 3.95 -1.10 7.53
N TYR A 70 3.18 -0.44 8.40
CA TYR A 70 3.39 -0.39 9.84
C TYR A 70 2.31 -1.19 10.56
N GLU A 71 2.69 -2.06 11.49
CA GLU A 71 1.78 -2.81 12.33
C GLU A 71 2.08 -2.53 13.82
N GLU A 72 1.04 -2.41 14.64
CA GLU A 72 1.15 -2.29 16.10
C GLU A 72 0.01 -3.05 16.77
N GLY A 73 0.28 -4.28 17.17
CA GLY A 73 -0.75 -5.18 17.70
C GLY A 73 -1.75 -5.60 16.61
N MET A 74 -3.02 -5.18 16.76
CA MET A 74 -4.07 -5.40 15.74
C MET A 74 -4.27 -4.18 14.83
N ARG A 75 -3.55 -3.10 15.06
CA ARG A 75 -3.63 -1.87 14.26
C ARG A 75 -2.56 -1.88 13.20
N ASN A 76 -2.86 -1.34 12.05
CA ASN A 76 -1.87 -1.11 11.00
C ASN A 76 -2.09 0.26 10.33
N ALA A 77 -1.04 0.74 9.68
CA ALA A 77 -1.08 1.90 8.82
C ALA A 77 -0.22 1.63 7.60
N HIS A 78 -0.71 2.00 6.44
CA HIS A 78 0.02 1.91 5.20
C HIS A 78 0.55 3.30 4.85
N ILE A 79 1.83 3.40 4.57
CA ILE A 79 2.51 4.65 4.31
C ILE A 79 3.05 4.64 2.89
N ILE A 80 2.51 5.50 2.03
CA ILE A 80 3.01 5.67 0.67
C ILE A 80 4.19 6.64 0.69
N GLY A 81 5.30 6.23 0.07
CA GLY A 81 6.41 7.10 -0.28
C GLY A 81 6.31 7.50 -1.74
N TYR A 82 5.99 8.76 -2.04
CA TYR A 82 5.98 9.29 -3.41
C TYR A 82 7.35 9.87 -3.80
N PHE A 83 7.70 9.80 -5.08
CA PHE A 83 8.94 10.33 -5.65
C PHE A 83 10.21 9.70 -5.06
N ILE A 84 10.13 8.44 -4.67
CA ILE A 84 11.28 7.72 -4.13
C ILE A 84 12.34 7.43 -5.21
N ASP A 85 13.60 7.42 -4.82
CA ASP A 85 14.63 6.71 -5.55
C ASP A 85 14.46 5.20 -5.29
N HIS A 86 13.80 4.51 -6.22
CA HIS A 86 13.52 3.08 -6.12
C HIS A 86 14.76 2.19 -6.27
N HIS A 87 15.94 2.78 -6.53
CA HIS A 87 17.25 2.09 -6.51
C HIS A 87 18.01 2.31 -5.19
N LYS A 88 17.44 3.07 -4.24
CA LYS A 88 18.09 3.36 -2.97
C LYS A 88 18.37 2.09 -2.18
N ARG A 89 19.64 1.76 -1.97
CA ARG A 89 20.07 0.50 -1.34
C ARG A 89 19.43 0.25 0.03
N ARG A 90 19.32 1.28 0.87
CA ARG A 90 18.71 1.17 2.19
C ARG A 90 17.24 0.79 2.10
N LEU A 91 16.48 1.42 1.20
CA LEU A 91 15.07 1.10 0.95
C LEU A 91 14.92 -0.35 0.48
N LEU A 92 15.69 -0.77 -0.52
CA LEU A 92 15.66 -2.14 -1.06
C LEU A 92 16.01 -3.19 -0.01
N SER A 93 17.04 -2.94 0.81
CA SER A 93 17.44 -3.83 1.90
C SER A 93 16.33 -4.01 2.94
N GLU A 94 15.65 -2.92 3.30
CA GLU A 94 14.58 -2.95 4.30
C GLU A 94 13.28 -3.57 3.74
N ILE A 95 12.99 -3.38 2.47
CA ILE A 95 11.90 -4.08 1.77
C ILE A 95 12.18 -5.59 1.80
N GLY A 96 13.34 -6.05 1.34
CA GLY A 96 13.69 -7.47 1.34
C GLY A 96 13.65 -8.09 2.74
N ARG A 97 14.13 -7.36 3.77
CA ARG A 97 14.02 -7.80 5.17
C ARG A 97 12.55 -7.98 5.61
N ALA A 98 11.68 -7.04 5.24
CA ALA A 98 10.25 -7.14 5.58
C ALA A 98 9.58 -8.32 4.89
N GLN A 99 9.90 -8.56 3.62
CA GLN A 99 9.39 -9.70 2.86
C GLN A 99 9.82 -11.02 3.51
N MET A 100 11.10 -11.16 3.89
CA MET A 100 11.60 -12.34 4.59
C MET A 100 10.87 -12.59 5.93
N ILE A 101 10.74 -11.56 6.75
CA ILE A 101 10.05 -11.64 8.05
C ILE A 101 8.58 -12.07 7.84
N ARG A 102 7.93 -11.56 6.80
CA ARG A 102 6.54 -11.86 6.48
C ARG A 102 6.38 -13.30 6.01
N ALA A 103 7.27 -13.78 5.13
CA ALA A 103 7.29 -15.17 4.68
C ALA A 103 7.53 -16.15 5.84
N GLU A 104 8.49 -15.86 6.73
CA GLU A 104 8.71 -16.66 7.93
C GLU A 104 7.50 -16.70 8.86
N ARG A 105 6.84 -15.54 9.04
CA ARG A 105 5.61 -15.45 9.84
C ARG A 105 4.51 -16.32 9.24
N ALA A 106 4.28 -16.20 7.93
CA ALA A 106 3.28 -16.98 7.23
C ALA A 106 3.52 -18.48 7.42
N ASN A 107 4.73 -18.97 7.18
CA ASN A 107 5.09 -20.37 7.38
C ASN A 107 4.82 -20.84 8.82
N LYS A 108 5.26 -20.08 9.84
CA LYS A 108 5.01 -20.41 11.26
C LYS A 108 3.52 -20.44 11.60
N VAL A 109 2.71 -19.57 11.00
CA VAL A 109 1.25 -19.55 11.18
C VAL A 109 0.63 -20.79 10.54
N LEU A 110 1.03 -21.13 9.31
CA LEU A 110 0.54 -22.32 8.60
C LEU A 110 0.87 -23.60 9.36
N GLU A 111 2.11 -23.76 9.85
CA GLU A 111 2.48 -24.89 10.72
C GLU A 111 1.58 -25.01 11.96
N LYS A 112 1.25 -23.89 12.61
CA LYS A 112 0.35 -23.89 13.78
C LYS A 112 -1.06 -24.29 13.39
N LEU A 113 -1.58 -23.80 12.25
CA LEU A 113 -2.89 -24.20 11.72
C LEU A 113 -2.94 -25.68 11.40
N GLN A 114 -1.88 -26.24 10.80
CA GLN A 114 -1.76 -27.68 10.53
C GLN A 114 -1.81 -28.51 11.83
N ARG A 115 -1.11 -28.07 12.89
CA ARG A 115 -1.18 -28.73 14.22
C ARG A 115 -2.56 -28.67 14.85
N LEU A 116 -3.40 -27.73 14.44
CA LEU A 116 -4.82 -27.62 14.85
C LEU A 116 -5.76 -28.46 13.96
N GLY A 117 -5.19 -29.24 13.03
CA GLY A 117 -5.96 -30.12 12.13
C GLY A 117 -6.49 -29.42 10.87
N ILE A 118 -6.11 -28.18 10.61
CA ILE A 118 -6.48 -27.45 9.39
C ILE A 118 -5.45 -27.78 8.31
N LYS A 119 -5.89 -28.43 7.24
CA LYS A 119 -5.03 -28.73 6.08
C LYS A 119 -4.87 -27.48 5.24
N ILE A 120 -3.69 -26.88 5.29
CA ILE A 120 -3.32 -25.66 4.57
C ILE A 120 -1.81 -25.64 4.36
N THR A 121 -1.36 -25.34 3.15
CA THR A 121 0.06 -25.18 2.82
C THR A 121 0.35 -23.77 2.32
N TYR A 122 1.63 -23.41 2.21
CA TYR A 122 2.03 -22.14 1.63
C TYR A 122 1.61 -22.05 0.16
N GLU A 123 1.77 -23.15 -0.56
CA GLU A 123 1.42 -23.30 -1.97
C GLU A 123 -0.08 -23.12 -2.20
N ASP A 124 -0.94 -23.67 -1.31
CA ASP A 124 -2.39 -23.49 -1.41
C ASP A 124 -2.78 -22.02 -1.34
N VAL A 125 -2.19 -21.26 -0.41
CA VAL A 125 -2.48 -19.84 -0.27
C VAL A 125 -1.90 -19.04 -1.43
N LEU A 126 -0.69 -19.38 -1.89
CA LEU A 126 -0.03 -18.70 -3.00
C LEU A 126 -0.81 -18.83 -4.31
N GLN A 127 -1.37 -20.00 -4.59
CA GLN A 127 -2.20 -20.23 -5.79
C GLN A 127 -3.44 -19.31 -5.86
N GLU A 128 -3.97 -18.89 -4.71
CA GLU A 128 -5.12 -17.97 -4.66
C GLU A 128 -4.72 -16.51 -4.83
N VAL A 129 -3.55 -16.18 -4.34
CA VAL A 129 -3.04 -14.79 -4.36
C VAL A 129 -2.42 -14.44 -5.72
N GLY A 130 -2.09 -15.45 -6.54
CA GLY A 130 -1.36 -15.29 -7.79
C GLY A 130 0.14 -15.04 -7.53
N ASP A 131 0.83 -14.43 -8.49
CA ASP A 131 2.29 -14.18 -8.43
C ASP A 131 2.72 -13.11 -7.39
N SER A 132 1.86 -12.80 -6.43
CA SER A 132 2.20 -11.90 -5.33
C SER A 132 3.34 -12.51 -4.49
N SER A 133 4.44 -11.81 -4.41
CA SER A 133 5.70 -12.28 -3.82
C SER A 133 5.63 -12.57 -2.31
N THR A 134 4.55 -12.20 -1.61
CA THR A 134 4.46 -12.38 -0.16
C THR A 134 3.04 -12.66 0.34
N ILE A 135 2.87 -13.77 1.04
CA ILE A 135 1.65 -14.10 1.76
C ILE A 135 1.60 -13.30 3.06
N ASP A 136 0.47 -12.64 3.31
CA ASP A 136 0.17 -11.99 4.59
C ASP A 136 -0.96 -12.68 5.36
N MET A 137 -1.33 -12.13 6.52
CA MET A 137 -2.36 -12.72 7.38
C MET A 137 -3.76 -12.62 6.78
N THR A 138 -4.01 -11.65 5.90
CA THR A 138 -5.31 -11.52 5.23
C THR A 138 -5.49 -12.60 4.16
N HIS A 139 -4.44 -12.95 3.45
CA HIS A 139 -4.42 -14.07 2.50
C HIS A 139 -4.70 -15.40 3.20
N ILE A 140 -4.02 -15.66 4.33
CA ILE A 140 -4.29 -16.86 5.13
C ILE A 140 -5.73 -16.85 5.66
N ALA A 141 -6.24 -15.71 6.14
CA ALA A 141 -7.62 -15.59 6.60
C ALA A 141 -8.63 -15.85 5.47
N GLY A 142 -8.36 -15.32 4.26
CA GLY A 142 -9.16 -15.56 3.07
C GLY A 142 -9.23 -17.05 2.71
N HIS A 143 -8.08 -17.71 2.69
CA HIS A 143 -8.00 -19.16 2.45
C HIS A 143 -8.80 -19.97 3.49
N LEU A 144 -8.70 -19.61 4.78
CA LEU A 144 -9.49 -20.25 5.84
C LEU A 144 -11.00 -20.12 5.61
N VAL A 145 -11.46 -19.01 5.03
CA VAL A 145 -12.87 -18.84 4.63
C VAL A 145 -13.20 -19.75 3.43
N MET A 146 -12.34 -19.78 2.43
CA MET A 146 -12.56 -20.57 1.21
C MET A 146 -12.65 -22.06 1.51
N VAL A 147 -11.76 -22.60 2.36
CA VAL A 147 -11.82 -24.01 2.79
C VAL A 147 -12.87 -24.28 3.88
N ARG A 148 -13.70 -23.27 4.20
CA ARG A 148 -14.78 -23.35 5.20
C ARG A 148 -14.32 -23.73 6.61
N ALA A 149 -13.07 -23.47 6.96
CA ALA A 149 -12.57 -23.60 8.34
C ALA A 149 -13.16 -22.52 9.26
N VAL A 150 -13.54 -21.39 8.68
CA VAL A 150 -14.28 -20.28 9.29
C VAL A 150 -15.31 -19.72 8.31
N ARG A 151 -16.24 -18.87 8.78
CA ARG A 151 -17.28 -18.26 7.94
C ARG A 151 -16.89 -16.92 7.38
N THR A 152 -16.03 -16.18 8.09
CA THR A 152 -15.59 -14.84 7.74
C THR A 152 -14.13 -14.64 8.09
N MET A 153 -13.48 -13.69 7.42
CA MET A 153 -12.11 -13.27 7.76
C MET A 153 -12.01 -12.80 9.23
N ARG A 154 -13.01 -12.08 9.70
CA ARG A 154 -13.08 -11.65 11.10
C ARG A 154 -13.03 -12.86 12.06
N GLU A 155 -13.81 -13.91 11.79
CA GLU A 155 -13.78 -15.14 12.58
C GLU A 155 -12.40 -15.82 12.53
N ALA A 156 -11.68 -15.77 11.38
CA ALA A 156 -10.33 -16.30 11.28
C ALA A 156 -9.37 -15.60 12.27
N PHE A 157 -9.44 -14.28 12.36
CA PHE A 157 -8.64 -13.53 13.32
C PHE A 157 -9.08 -13.78 14.78
N GLU A 158 -10.36 -13.80 15.05
CA GLU A 158 -10.91 -14.02 16.40
C GLU A 158 -10.61 -15.43 16.94
N LYS A 159 -10.57 -16.43 16.06
CA LYS A 159 -10.41 -17.84 16.44
C LYS A 159 -8.97 -18.33 16.39
N TYR A 160 -8.18 -17.91 15.37
CA TYR A 160 -6.89 -18.50 15.07
C TYR A 160 -5.73 -17.51 15.00
N LEU A 161 -5.86 -16.38 14.30
CA LEU A 161 -4.74 -15.57 13.84
C LEU A 161 -4.43 -14.36 14.72
N GLY A 162 -5.41 -13.82 15.44
CA GLY A 162 -5.27 -12.61 16.24
C GLY A 162 -4.37 -12.79 17.47
N PRO A 163 -3.98 -11.68 18.13
CA PRO A 163 -3.14 -11.73 19.33
C PRO A 163 -3.69 -12.67 20.40
N GLY A 164 -2.82 -13.55 20.92
CA GLY A 164 -3.18 -14.55 21.93
C GLY A 164 -3.96 -15.76 21.40
N LYS A 165 -4.20 -15.86 20.09
CA LYS A 165 -4.89 -16.99 19.48
C LYS A 165 -3.92 -18.11 19.12
N PRO A 166 -4.43 -19.36 18.93
CA PRO A 166 -3.57 -20.55 18.81
C PRO A 166 -2.54 -20.50 17.67
N ALA A 167 -2.90 -19.92 16.52
CA ALA A 167 -1.99 -19.77 15.40
C ALA A 167 -1.28 -18.42 15.34
N HIS A 168 -1.47 -17.56 16.35
CA HIS A 168 -0.79 -16.27 16.38
C HIS A 168 0.73 -16.42 16.41
N VAL A 169 1.42 -15.64 15.60
CA VAL A 169 2.88 -15.47 15.60
C VAL A 169 3.20 -13.99 15.78
N LYS A 170 3.86 -13.66 16.88
CA LYS A 170 4.36 -12.31 17.12
C LYS A 170 5.56 -12.06 16.22
N VAL A 171 5.58 -10.91 15.57
CA VAL A 171 6.69 -10.46 14.73
C VAL A 171 7.31 -9.23 15.36
N GLU A 172 8.62 -9.11 15.25
CA GLU A 172 9.32 -7.88 15.55
C GLU A 172 9.05 -6.88 14.44
N GLN A 173 8.41 -5.78 14.79
CA GLN A 173 7.91 -4.79 13.82
C GLN A 173 8.89 -3.64 13.68
N ARG A 174 8.94 -3.03 12.48
CA ARG A 174 9.65 -1.77 12.30
C ARG A 174 8.98 -0.69 13.16
N ALA A 175 9.79 0.14 13.79
CA ALA A 175 9.24 1.32 14.45
C ALA A 175 8.71 2.31 13.41
N LEU A 176 7.59 2.98 13.72
CA LEU A 176 6.96 3.96 12.82
C LEU A 176 7.93 5.04 12.31
N PRO A 177 8.84 5.63 13.13
CA PRO A 177 9.83 6.57 12.65
C PRO A 177 10.73 6.02 11.55
N ILE A 178 11.08 4.73 11.61
CA ILE A 178 11.95 4.10 10.61
C ILE A 178 11.30 4.10 9.22
N ILE A 179 9.99 3.89 9.12
CA ILE A 179 9.27 3.88 7.84
C ILE A 179 9.30 5.26 7.18
N ILE A 180 9.02 6.31 7.95
CA ILE A 180 9.07 7.69 7.45
C ILE A 180 10.50 8.07 7.05
N ASP A 181 11.49 7.70 7.88
CA ASP A 181 12.91 7.96 7.62
C ASP A 181 13.41 7.24 6.36
N LEU A 182 12.97 5.99 6.11
CA LEU A 182 13.28 5.28 4.86
C LEU A 182 12.76 5.99 3.62
N ILE A 183 11.52 6.51 3.68
CA ILE A 183 10.93 7.27 2.58
C ILE A 183 11.71 8.57 2.34
N HIS A 184 12.05 9.28 3.40
CA HIS A 184 12.84 10.52 3.29
C HIS A 184 14.26 10.26 2.80
N ASP A 185 14.93 9.22 3.30
CA ASP A 185 16.27 8.82 2.83
C ASP A 185 16.27 8.42 1.34
N ALA A 186 15.16 7.88 0.84
CA ALA A 186 14.97 7.64 -0.57
C ALA A 186 14.55 8.90 -1.38
N GLY A 187 14.59 10.08 -0.77
CA GLY A 187 14.22 11.35 -1.40
C GLY A 187 12.70 11.56 -1.54
N GLY A 188 11.90 10.68 -0.96
CA GLY A 188 10.45 10.67 -1.12
C GLY A 188 9.66 11.54 -0.14
N VAL A 189 8.36 11.60 -0.38
CA VAL A 189 7.37 12.29 0.46
C VAL A 189 6.38 11.28 1.02
N ALA A 190 6.25 11.24 2.35
CA ALA A 190 5.37 10.30 3.04
C ALA A 190 3.91 10.75 3.05
N ALA A 191 3.00 9.83 2.73
CA ALA A 191 1.55 9.99 2.80
C ALA A 191 0.90 8.81 3.52
N LEU A 192 -0.12 9.05 4.34
CA LEU A 192 -0.94 7.98 4.92
C LEU A 192 -1.96 7.49 3.89
N ALA A 193 -1.88 6.22 3.52
CA ALA A 193 -2.83 5.57 2.62
C ALA A 193 -4.14 5.23 3.36
N HIS A 194 -5.25 5.23 2.65
CA HIS A 194 -6.61 4.80 3.03
C HIS A 194 -6.83 4.67 4.56
N PRO A 195 -6.83 5.79 5.32
CA PRO A 195 -6.81 5.81 6.79
C PRO A 195 -8.02 5.15 7.47
N LYS A 196 -9.02 4.76 6.71
CA LYS A 196 -10.19 3.99 7.13
C LYS A 196 -9.82 2.61 7.71
N PHE A 197 -8.77 1.99 7.15
CA PHE A 197 -8.38 0.64 7.52
C PHE A 197 -7.39 0.63 8.70
N GLY A 198 -7.35 -0.50 9.42
CA GLY A 198 -6.35 -0.77 10.44
C GLY A 198 -6.33 0.19 11.63
N GLN A 199 -7.37 1.01 11.81
CA GLN A 199 -7.38 2.10 12.81
C GLN A 199 -6.23 3.11 12.58
N ALA A 200 -5.81 3.30 11.33
CA ALA A 200 -4.65 4.10 10.95
C ALA A 200 -4.74 5.57 11.39
N GLU A 201 -5.95 6.09 11.59
CA GLU A 201 -6.16 7.46 12.08
C GLU A 201 -5.49 7.72 13.45
N GLU A 202 -5.38 6.71 14.30
CA GLU A 202 -4.76 6.84 15.62
C GLU A 202 -3.27 7.14 15.55
N PHE A 203 -2.62 6.80 14.43
CA PHE A 203 -1.21 7.06 14.21
C PHE A 203 -0.91 8.45 13.67
N ILE A 204 -1.91 9.19 13.15
CA ILE A 204 -1.70 10.49 12.48
C ILE A 204 -0.89 11.48 13.33
N PRO A 205 -1.15 11.69 14.64
CA PRO A 205 -0.34 12.62 15.43
C PRO A 205 1.15 12.24 15.50
N ARG A 206 1.44 10.93 15.56
CA ARG A 206 2.83 10.41 15.56
C ARG A 206 3.45 10.57 14.18
N LEU A 207 2.73 10.17 13.12
CA LEU A 207 3.19 10.28 11.73
C LEU A 207 3.52 11.72 11.34
N VAL A 208 2.70 12.68 11.78
CA VAL A 208 2.94 14.12 11.52
C VAL A 208 4.22 14.61 12.19
N LYS A 209 4.52 14.16 13.41
CA LYS A 209 5.77 14.49 14.11
C LYS A 209 7.00 13.93 13.36
N GLU A 210 6.87 12.76 12.76
CA GLU A 210 7.93 12.12 11.97
C GLU A 210 8.05 12.68 10.54
N GLY A 211 7.14 13.57 10.11
CA GLY A 211 7.27 14.26 8.84
C GLY A 211 6.27 13.86 7.77
N LEU A 212 5.16 13.20 8.12
CA LEU A 212 4.04 12.96 7.18
C LEU A 212 3.58 14.27 6.53
N LYS A 213 3.44 14.29 5.20
CA LYS A 213 3.06 15.48 4.43
C LYS A 213 1.70 15.37 3.74
N ALA A 214 1.18 14.16 3.56
CA ALA A 214 -0.07 13.95 2.84
C ALA A 214 -0.92 12.85 3.49
N ILE A 215 -2.20 12.83 3.14
CA ILE A 215 -3.16 11.81 3.55
C ILE A 215 -4.08 11.49 2.39
N GLU A 216 -4.35 10.22 2.17
CA GLU A 216 -5.29 9.78 1.16
C GLU A 216 -6.72 10.05 1.63
N VAL A 217 -7.37 10.98 0.93
CA VAL A 217 -8.77 11.39 1.19
C VAL A 217 -9.69 10.73 0.18
N TYR A 218 -9.26 10.62 -1.07
CA TYR A 218 -10.05 10.11 -2.17
C TYR A 218 -9.61 8.68 -2.50
N HIS A 219 -10.47 7.71 -2.17
CA HIS A 219 -10.22 6.28 -2.37
C HIS A 219 -11.56 5.59 -2.70
N PRO A 220 -11.59 4.52 -3.54
CA PRO A 220 -12.84 3.87 -3.96
C PRO A 220 -13.72 3.42 -2.80
N THR A 221 -13.12 2.99 -1.70
CA THR A 221 -13.85 2.49 -0.51
C THR A 221 -14.30 3.59 0.45
N HIS A 222 -13.87 4.84 0.25
CA HIS A 222 -14.27 5.94 1.14
C HIS A 222 -15.66 6.44 0.79
N THR A 223 -16.55 6.40 1.77
CA THR A 223 -17.86 7.03 1.70
C THR A 223 -17.74 8.57 1.69
N PRO A 224 -18.78 9.30 1.24
CA PRO A 224 -18.78 10.77 1.31
C PRO A 224 -18.53 11.32 2.73
N LEU A 225 -18.97 10.60 3.76
CA LEU A 225 -18.75 10.98 5.16
C LEU A 225 -17.28 10.83 5.54
N GLU A 226 -16.63 9.74 5.12
CA GLU A 226 -15.20 9.51 5.34
C GLU A 226 -14.34 10.51 4.57
N VAL A 227 -14.67 10.83 3.33
CA VAL A 227 -14.00 11.89 2.55
C VAL A 227 -14.08 13.24 3.27
N LYS A 228 -15.24 13.60 3.85
CA LYS A 228 -15.39 14.81 4.67
C LYS A 228 -14.50 14.74 5.91
N ARG A 229 -14.58 13.64 6.67
CA ARG A 229 -13.78 13.41 7.89
C ARG A 229 -12.28 13.51 7.63
N PHE A 230 -11.76 12.82 6.61
CA PHE A 230 -10.35 12.86 6.28
C PHE A 230 -9.91 14.21 5.71
N SER A 231 -10.81 14.94 5.05
CA SER A 231 -10.54 16.32 4.64
C SER A 231 -10.40 17.27 5.84
N GLU A 232 -11.17 17.09 6.89
CA GLU A 232 -11.08 17.86 8.15
C GLU A 232 -9.76 17.52 8.89
N ILE A 233 -9.38 16.24 8.93
CA ILE A 233 -8.11 15.78 9.48
C ILE A 233 -6.94 16.39 8.68
N ALA A 234 -6.99 16.35 7.34
CA ALA A 234 -5.97 16.96 6.48
C ALA A 234 -5.80 18.44 6.80
N LYS A 235 -6.91 19.17 6.97
CA LYS A 235 -6.89 20.59 7.35
C LYS A 235 -6.30 20.79 8.75
N LYS A 236 -6.71 19.99 9.74
CA LYS A 236 -6.22 20.08 11.13
C LYS A 236 -4.70 19.93 11.24
N TYR A 237 -4.14 19.00 10.47
CA TYR A 237 -2.71 18.66 10.52
C TYR A 237 -1.90 19.28 9.38
N ASN A 238 -2.49 20.20 8.58
CA ASN A 238 -1.87 20.81 7.41
C ASN A 238 -1.29 19.78 6.41
N LEU A 239 -2.00 18.69 6.19
CA LEU A 239 -1.62 17.64 5.25
C LEU A 239 -2.20 17.92 3.86
N LEU A 240 -1.44 17.56 2.81
CA LEU A 240 -1.95 17.58 1.44
C LEU A 240 -2.94 16.44 1.24
N LYS A 241 -4.09 16.75 0.65
CA LYS A 241 -5.07 15.72 0.26
C LYS A 241 -4.64 15.06 -1.02
N VAL A 242 -4.43 13.75 -0.98
CA VAL A 242 -4.14 12.89 -2.13
C VAL A 242 -5.26 11.87 -2.33
N GLY A 243 -5.15 11.07 -3.36
CA GLY A 243 -6.08 9.98 -3.62
C GLY A 243 -5.75 9.26 -4.91
N GLY A 244 -6.25 8.05 -5.02
CA GLY A 244 -6.04 7.17 -6.15
C GLY A 244 -7.00 5.99 -6.13
N THR A 245 -6.89 5.16 -7.16
CA THR A 245 -7.81 4.06 -7.39
C THR A 245 -7.53 2.86 -6.49
N ASP A 246 -6.29 2.67 -6.02
CA ASP A 246 -5.83 1.42 -5.41
C ASP A 246 -6.37 0.22 -6.21
N SER A 247 -5.67 -0.18 -7.27
CA SER A 247 -6.20 -1.03 -8.38
C SER A 247 -6.78 -2.39 -7.95
N ASN A 248 -6.68 -2.74 -6.66
CA ASN A 248 -7.42 -3.86 -6.07
C ASN A 248 -8.92 -3.59 -5.96
N HIS A 249 -9.31 -2.30 -5.89
CA HIS A 249 -10.68 -1.85 -5.62
C HIS A 249 -11.34 -1.14 -6.80
N GLY A 250 -10.59 -0.95 -7.92
CA GLY A 250 -11.11 -0.26 -9.10
C GLY A 250 -10.16 -0.37 -10.30
N SER A 251 -10.47 0.36 -11.37
CA SER A 251 -9.65 0.45 -12.56
C SER A 251 -8.86 1.75 -12.59
N VAL A 252 -7.64 1.73 -13.12
CA VAL A 252 -6.79 2.93 -13.28
C VAL A 252 -7.63 4.15 -13.70
N GLY A 253 -7.53 5.23 -12.94
CA GLY A 253 -8.22 6.49 -13.21
C GLY A 253 -9.69 6.59 -12.75
N ASP A 254 -10.22 5.59 -12.04
CA ASP A 254 -11.56 5.68 -11.45
C ASP A 254 -11.60 6.71 -10.31
N VAL A 255 -10.52 6.81 -9.55
CA VAL A 255 -10.33 7.86 -8.56
C VAL A 255 -9.14 8.72 -8.96
N THR A 256 -9.35 10.02 -9.08
CA THR A 256 -8.30 10.94 -9.50
C THR A 256 -8.29 12.22 -8.67
N VAL A 257 -7.14 12.84 -8.63
CA VAL A 257 -6.94 14.19 -8.06
C VAL A 257 -6.48 15.16 -9.15
N PRO A 258 -6.63 16.48 -8.96
CA PRO A 258 -6.06 17.46 -9.89
C PRO A 258 -4.54 17.33 -9.97
N TYR A 259 -3.96 17.44 -11.16
CA TYR A 259 -2.49 17.37 -11.36
C TYR A 259 -1.70 18.36 -10.49
N ARG A 260 -2.27 19.52 -10.15
CA ARG A 260 -1.68 20.45 -9.18
C ARG A 260 -1.34 19.79 -7.82
N THR A 261 -1.97 18.65 -7.49
CA THR A 261 -1.63 17.86 -6.30
C THR A 261 -0.24 17.27 -6.43
N VAL A 262 0.11 16.75 -7.61
CA VAL A 262 1.45 16.26 -7.96
C VAL A 262 2.49 17.38 -7.82
N GLU A 263 2.19 18.55 -8.37
CA GLU A 263 3.09 19.71 -8.29
C GLU A 263 3.33 20.15 -6.83
N ARG A 264 2.32 20.05 -5.98
CA ARG A 264 2.44 20.36 -4.54
C ARG A 264 3.25 19.29 -3.81
N LEU A 265 3.04 17.99 -4.08
CA LEU A 265 3.87 16.92 -3.54
C LEU A 265 5.34 17.10 -3.91
N ARG A 266 5.62 17.43 -5.17
CA ARG A 266 7.00 17.67 -5.67
C ARG A 266 7.71 18.83 -4.96
N LYS A 267 6.97 19.83 -4.48
CA LYS A 267 7.58 20.92 -3.68
C LYS A 267 8.13 20.44 -2.35
N PHE A 268 7.52 19.42 -1.73
CA PHE A 268 8.05 18.84 -0.50
C PHE A 268 9.38 18.11 -0.72
N VAL A 269 9.54 17.41 -1.85
CA VAL A 269 10.83 16.78 -2.23
C VAL A 269 11.96 17.79 -2.24
N LYS A 270 11.74 18.96 -2.86
CA LYS A 270 12.75 20.03 -2.98
C LYS A 270 13.10 20.73 -1.66
N GLN A 271 12.29 20.59 -0.62
CA GLN A 271 12.53 21.17 0.70
C GLN A 271 13.27 20.22 1.65
N SER A 272 13.40 18.95 1.27
CA SER A 272 14.06 17.91 2.07
C SER A 272 15.50 17.62 1.62
N LEU A 273 15.94 18.27 0.53
CA LEU A 273 17.33 18.34 0.03
C LEU A 273 18.01 19.63 0.49
#